data_dafe23ea8728e1cec0228fb74d9a8d2f
#
_entry.id   dafe23ea8728e1cec0228fb74d9a8d2f
#
_cell.length_a   1.000
_cell.length_b   1.000
_cell.length_c   1.000
_cell.angle_alpha   90.00
_cell.angle_beta   90.00
_cell.angle_gamma   90.00
#
_symmetry.space_group_name_H-M   'P 1'
#
loop_
_entity.id
_entity.type
_entity.pdbx_description
1 polymer ?
#
loop_
_entity_poly.entity_id
_entity_poly.type
_entity_poly.pdbx_seq_one_letter_code
_entity_poly.pdbx_strand_id
1 'polypeptide(L)' 'MPGKISAKQKEILEYIKSEILSKGYPPAVREICEAVDLKSTS' A
#
# COMPACT_ATOMS: atom_id res chain seq x y z
N MET A 1 -18.06 -10.73 11.30
CA MET A 1 -17.07 -9.95 11.36
C MET A 1 -16.01 -10.19 10.38
N PRO A 2 -15.68 -9.37 9.69
CA PRO A 2 -14.83 -9.56 8.63
C PRO A 2 -13.51 -9.56 9.09
N GLY A 3 -12.99 -9.67 9.67
CA GLY A 3 -11.75 -9.62 10.05
C GLY A 3 -10.74 -9.91 9.05
N LYS A 4 -11.07 -10.34 7.92
CA LYS A 4 -10.09 -10.64 6.95
C LYS A 4 -9.87 -9.57 5.97
N ILE A 5 -8.69 -9.07 5.82
CA ILE A 5 -8.42 -8.09 4.77
C ILE A 5 -7.77 -8.84 3.63
N SER A 6 -8.04 -8.42 2.44
CA SER A 6 -7.48 -9.11 1.28
C SER A 6 -5.98 -8.90 1.22
N ALA A 7 -5.31 -9.77 0.51
CA ALA A 7 -3.87 -9.66 0.39
C ALA A 7 -3.48 -8.33 -0.21
N LYS A 8 -4.28 -7.84 -1.14
CA LYS A 8 -3.98 -6.58 -1.76
C LYS A 8 -4.03 -5.44 -0.76
N GLN A 9 -5.03 -5.43 0.09
CA GLN A 9 -5.11 -4.39 1.08
C GLN A 9 -3.97 -4.47 2.08
N LYS A 10 -3.59 -5.67 2.43
CA LYS A 10 -2.49 -5.84 3.33
C LYS A 10 -1.21 -5.30 2.73
N GLU A 11 -0.98 -5.54 1.46
CA GLU A 11 0.19 -5.02 0.80
C GLU A 11 0.20 -3.52 0.80
N ILE A 12 -0.94 -2.91 0.54
CA ILE A 12 -1.02 -1.47 0.54
C ILE A 12 -0.71 -0.91 1.91
N LEU A 13 -1.25 -1.52 2.94
CA LEU A 13 -0.99 -1.07 4.30
C LEU A 13 0.49 -1.17 4.65
N GLU A 14 1.11 -2.25 4.26
CA GLU A 14 2.53 -2.41 4.55
C GLU A 14 3.35 -1.42 3.77
N TYR A 15 2.94 -1.13 2.54
CA TYR A 15 3.63 -0.15 1.75
C TYR A 15 3.56 1.21 2.42
N ILE A 16 2.38 1.60 2.89
CA ILE A 16 2.21 2.87 3.56
C ILE A 16 3.06 2.92 4.84
N LYS A 17 3.04 1.84 5.60
CA LYS A 17 3.84 1.79 6.79
C LYS A 17 5.32 1.96 6.50
N SER A 18 5.78 1.26 5.49
CA SER A 18 7.18 1.34 5.12
C SER A 18 7.55 2.76 4.70
N GLU A 19 6.66 3.41 3.98
CA GLU A 19 6.92 4.78 3.56
C GLU A 19 7.01 5.71 4.76
N ILE A 20 6.12 5.56 5.70
CA ILE A 20 6.15 6.39 6.88
C ILE A 20 7.43 6.17 7.67
N LEU A 21 7.84 4.93 7.80
CA LEU A 21 9.05 4.64 8.53
C LEU A 21 10.28 5.16 7.81
N SER A 22 10.25 5.14 6.51
CA SER A 22 11.41 5.57 5.74
C SER A 22 11.45 7.06 5.55
N LYS A 23 10.33 7.66 5.22
CA LYS A 23 10.31 9.09 4.92
C LYS A 23 9.73 9.93 6.05
N GLY A 24 8.98 9.34 6.93
CA GLY A 24 8.39 10.11 8.01
C GLY A 24 7.00 10.63 7.66
N TYR A 25 6.48 10.31 6.52
CA TYR A 25 5.15 10.73 6.13
C TYR A 25 4.56 9.72 5.17
N PRO A 26 3.24 9.63 5.08
CA PRO A 26 2.63 8.64 4.21
C PRO A 26 2.76 9.03 2.75
N PRO A 27 2.71 8.06 1.86
CA PRO A 27 2.84 8.35 0.44
C PRO A 27 1.58 9.03 -0.09
N ALA A 28 1.72 9.75 -1.17
CA ALA A 28 0.57 10.38 -1.77
C ALA A 28 -0.30 9.33 -2.44
N VAL A 29 -1.56 9.65 -2.61
CA VAL A 29 -2.48 8.72 -3.26
C VAL A 29 -1.96 8.32 -4.62
N ARG A 30 -1.35 9.25 -5.31
CA ARG A 30 -0.82 8.94 -6.62
C ARG A 30 0.27 7.90 -6.55
N GLU A 31 1.13 8.00 -5.55
CA GLU A 31 2.20 7.03 -5.40
C GLU A 31 1.63 5.66 -5.07
N ILE A 32 0.60 5.62 -4.26
CA ILE A 32 -0.02 4.37 -3.93
C ILE A 32 -0.63 3.73 -5.18
N CYS A 33 -1.29 4.52 -5.99
CA CYS A 33 -1.87 4.01 -7.22
C CYS A 33 -0.81 3.45 -8.14
N GLU A 34 0.29 4.14 -8.26
CA GLU A 34 1.35 3.66 -9.13
C GLU A 34 1.94 2.36 -8.61
N ALA A 35 2.13 2.28 -7.31
CA ALA A 35 2.68 1.06 -6.74
C ALA A 35 1.75 -0.12 -6.97
N VAL A 36 0.47 0.10 -6.79
CA VAL A 36 -0.50 -0.95 -6.98
C VAL A 36 -0.58 -1.36 -8.45
N ASP A 37 -0.52 -0.38 -9.31
CA ASP A 37 -0.58 -0.63 -10.73
C ASP A 37 0.59 -1.47 -11.20
N LEU A 38 1.76 -1.15 -10.72
CA LEU A 38 2.95 -1.90 -11.07
C LEU A 38 2.84 -3.34 -10.60
N LYS A 39 2.31 -3.53 -9.43
CA LYS A 39 2.19 -4.86 -8.90
C LYS A 39 1.10 -5.64 -9.56
N SER A 40 0.07 -4.98 -10.01
CA SER A 40 -1.01 -5.67 -10.63
C SER A 40 -0.82 -5.84 -12.09
N THR A 41 0.33 -5.69 -12.59
CA THR A 41 0.56 -5.87 -13.99
C THR A 41 0.31 -7.29 -14.35
N SER A 42 -0.38 -7.61 -15.24
CA SER A 42 -0.57 -9.01 -15.57
C SER A 42 -0.50 -9.26 -17.02
#